data_c80156a31bc7cf0d699663b1d9f00008
#
_entry.id   c80156a31bc7cf0d699663b1d9f00008
#
_cell.length_a   1.000
_cell.length_b   1.000
_cell.length_c   1.000
_cell.angle_alpha   90.00
_cell.angle_beta   90.00
_cell.angle_gamma   90.00
#
_symmetry.space_group_name_H-M   'P 1'
#
loop_
_entity.id
_entity.type
_entity.pdbx_description
1 polymer ?
#
loop_
_entity_poly.entity_id
_entity_poly.type
_entity_poly.pdbx_seq_one_letter_code
_entity_poly.pdbx_strand_id
1 'polypeptide(L)' 'LIRIALHCSQRSTVSCPVCDESTLRVVKFVFGPRLPPGGRPVKTRAELQKLASERQNRRCFTVEVCTACRWNHLLQVAPL' A
#
# COMPACT_ATOMS: atom_id res chain seq x y z
N LEU A 1 -1.14 9.37 -4.13
CA LEU A 1 -1.42 7.93 -4.19
C LEU A 1 -1.02 7.29 -5.52
N ILE A 2 -1.34 7.93 -6.65
CA ILE A 2 -0.99 7.38 -7.97
C ILE A 2 0.52 7.27 -8.16
N ARG A 3 1.27 8.30 -7.77
CA ARG A 3 2.73 8.27 -7.86
C ARG A 3 3.32 7.12 -7.04
N ILE A 4 2.81 6.93 -5.83
CA ILE A 4 3.25 5.83 -4.96
C ILE A 4 2.88 4.48 -5.57
N ALA A 5 1.68 4.37 -6.14
CA ALA A 5 1.24 3.14 -6.81
C ALA A 5 2.12 2.79 -8.01
N LEU A 6 2.63 3.78 -8.74
CA LEU A 6 3.53 3.54 -9.87
C LEU A 6 4.92 3.07 -9.45
N HIS A 7 5.42 3.53 -8.31
CA HIS A 7 6.81 3.31 -7.90
C HIS A 7 6.98 2.34 -6.73
N CYS A 8 5.99 2.22 -5.87
CA CYS A 8 6.09 1.46 -4.62
C CYS A 8 4.98 0.41 -4.47
N SER A 9 4.51 -0.16 -5.58
CA SER A 9 3.40 -1.10 -5.55
C SER A 9 3.79 -2.45 -6.11
N GLN A 10 2.95 -3.44 -5.83
CA GLN A 10 3.00 -4.74 -6.47
C GLN A 10 1.81 -4.86 -7.42
N ARG A 11 2.00 -5.54 -8.56
CA ARG A 11 0.91 -5.77 -9.50
C ARG A 11 -0.04 -6.83 -8.96
N SER A 12 -1.33 -6.55 -9.05
CA SER A 12 -2.37 -7.53 -8.83
C SER A 12 -2.73 -8.20 -10.16
N THR A 13 -3.39 -9.34 -10.10
CA THR A 13 -3.98 -9.98 -11.28
C THR A 13 -5.42 -9.53 -11.53
N VAL A 14 -5.94 -8.64 -10.70
CA VAL A 14 -7.33 -8.20 -10.75
C VAL A 14 -7.43 -6.94 -11.60
N SER A 15 -8.37 -6.93 -12.55
CA SER A 15 -8.69 -5.75 -13.33
C SER A 15 -9.48 -4.74 -12.49
N CYS A 16 -9.34 -3.44 -12.83
CA CYS A 16 -10.11 -2.41 -12.15
C CYS A 16 -11.61 -2.61 -12.36
N PRO A 17 -12.42 -2.65 -11.29
CA PRO A 17 -13.86 -2.85 -11.42
C PRO A 17 -14.61 -1.63 -11.98
N VAL A 18 -13.96 -0.47 -12.05
CA VAL A 18 -14.57 0.76 -12.51
C VAL A 18 -14.29 1.01 -13.99
N CYS A 19 -13.02 1.00 -14.40
CA CYS A 19 -12.66 1.32 -15.78
C CYS A 19 -12.28 0.09 -16.61
N ASP A 20 -11.92 -1.00 -15.98
CA ASP A 20 -11.51 -2.27 -16.63
C ASP A 20 -10.38 -2.11 -17.66
N GLU A 21 -9.67 -0.98 -17.63
CA GLU A 21 -8.61 -0.68 -18.58
C GLU A 21 -7.22 -1.09 -18.12
N SER A 22 -7.04 -1.27 -16.81
CA SER A 22 -5.76 -1.68 -16.27
C SER A 22 -5.93 -2.60 -15.08
N THR A 23 -4.87 -3.36 -14.78
CA THR A 23 -4.83 -4.18 -13.59
C THR A 23 -4.58 -3.28 -12.37
N LEU A 24 -5.17 -3.67 -11.25
CA LEU A 24 -4.97 -2.97 -10.00
C LEU A 24 -3.54 -3.16 -9.48
N ARG A 25 -3.08 -2.21 -8.70
CA ARG A 25 -1.83 -2.31 -7.98
C ARG A 25 -2.09 -2.30 -6.48
N VAL A 26 -1.31 -3.07 -5.74
CA VAL A 26 -1.43 -3.18 -4.29
C VAL A 26 -0.31 -2.37 -3.66
N VAL A 27 -0.70 -1.42 -2.80
CA VAL A 27 0.23 -0.56 -2.08
C VAL A 27 0.05 -0.81 -0.60
N LYS A 28 1.17 -0.91 0.13
CA LYS A 28 1.15 -1.03 1.58
C LYS A 28 1.74 0.23 2.21
N PHE A 29 1.02 0.79 3.18
CA PHE A 29 1.47 1.93 3.97
C PHE A 29 1.55 1.54 5.43
N VAL A 30 2.60 1.98 6.11
CA VAL A 30 2.74 1.78 7.55
C VAL A 30 2.59 3.12 8.24
N PHE A 31 1.69 3.18 9.22
CA PHE A 31 1.43 4.37 10.05
C PHE A 31 1.80 4.08 11.49
N GLY A 32 2.30 5.10 12.18
CA GLY A 32 2.60 4.99 13.61
C GLY A 32 3.78 5.84 14.04
N PRO A 33 4.27 5.61 15.27
CA PRO A 33 5.38 6.38 15.82
C PRO A 33 6.64 6.30 14.97
N ARG A 34 7.38 7.41 14.89
CA ARG A 34 8.64 7.55 14.15
C ARG A 34 8.51 7.36 12.65
N LEU A 35 7.29 7.51 12.12
CA LEU A 35 7.02 7.47 10.69
C LEU A 35 6.39 8.80 10.26
N PRO A 36 6.47 9.14 8.95
CA PRO A 36 5.83 10.35 8.45
C PRO A 36 4.33 10.36 8.72
N PRO A 37 3.69 11.54 8.94
CA PRO A 37 2.26 11.61 9.21
C PRO A 37 1.38 11.03 8.09
N GLY A 38 1.85 11.10 6.83
CA GLY A 38 1.13 10.54 5.70
C GLY A 38 1.36 9.05 5.50
N GLY A 39 2.08 8.39 6.39
CA GLY A 39 2.42 6.99 6.29
C GLY A 39 3.67 6.74 5.47
N ARG A 40 4.31 5.60 5.69
CA ARG A 40 5.47 5.19 4.93
C ARG A 40 5.08 4.10 3.93
N PRO A 41 5.18 4.34 2.62
CA PRO A 41 4.95 3.28 1.64
C PRO A 41 6.03 2.22 1.73
N VAL A 42 5.63 0.96 1.59
CA VAL A 42 6.52 -0.20 1.68
C VAL A 42 6.46 -0.95 0.36
N LYS A 43 7.62 -1.18 -0.25
CA LYS A 43 7.73 -1.85 -1.54
C LYS A 43 8.04 -3.33 -1.40
N THR A 44 8.88 -3.71 -0.44
CA THR A 44 9.36 -5.07 -0.30
C THR A 44 8.98 -5.67 1.05
N ARG A 45 8.96 -7.02 1.08
CA ARG A 45 8.74 -7.74 2.34
C ARG A 45 9.85 -7.46 3.35
N ALA A 46 11.08 -7.27 2.89
CA ALA A 46 12.21 -6.97 3.78
C ALA A 46 12.01 -5.64 4.51
N GLU A 47 11.53 -4.61 3.81
CA GLU A 47 11.21 -3.32 4.45
C GLU A 47 10.12 -3.48 5.51
N LEU A 48 9.08 -4.25 5.20
CA LEU A 48 7.99 -4.50 6.14
C LEU A 48 8.46 -5.23 7.38
N GLN A 49 9.31 -6.26 7.21
CA GLN A 49 9.88 -7.00 8.32
C GLN A 49 10.78 -6.13 9.20
N LYS A 50 11.55 -5.24 8.58
CA LYS A 50 12.41 -4.30 9.32
C LYS A 50 11.56 -3.38 10.19
N LEU A 51 10.48 -2.83 9.65
CA LEU A 51 9.59 -1.96 10.42
C LEU A 51 8.90 -2.73 11.54
N ALA A 52 8.50 -3.97 11.30
CA ALA A 52 7.88 -4.81 12.32
C ALA A 52 8.87 -5.14 13.44
N SER A 53 10.14 -5.33 13.13
CA SER A 53 11.17 -5.66 14.12
C SER A 53 11.48 -4.52 15.09
N GLU A 54 11.11 -3.29 14.74
CA GLU A 54 11.30 -2.12 15.60
C GLU A 54 10.34 -2.09 16.78
N ARG A 55 9.33 -2.94 16.79
CA ARG A 55 8.37 -3.12 17.91
C ARG A 55 7.68 -1.83 18.34
N GLN A 56 7.36 -0.98 17.38
CA GLN A 56 6.57 0.21 17.61
C GLN A 56 5.09 -0.13 17.44
N ASN A 57 4.20 0.65 18.05
CA ASN A 57 2.75 0.46 17.91
C ASN A 57 2.28 1.01 16.56
N ARG A 58 2.47 0.23 15.49
CA ARG A 58 2.21 0.62 14.11
C ARG A 58 1.14 -0.24 13.47
N ARG A 59 0.53 0.28 12.40
CA ARG A 59 -0.46 -0.44 11.61
C ARG A 59 -0.08 -0.40 10.14
N CYS A 60 -0.35 -1.50 9.44
CA CYS A 60 -0.12 -1.63 8.01
C CYS A 60 -1.47 -1.57 7.28
N PHE A 61 -1.60 -0.63 6.34
CA PHE A 61 -2.78 -0.47 5.49
C PHE A 61 -2.44 -1.01 4.11
N THR A 62 -3.25 -1.95 3.62
CA THR A 62 -3.12 -2.51 2.27
C THR A 62 -4.23 -1.96 1.41
N VAL A 63 -3.87 -1.30 0.31
CA VAL A 63 -4.80 -0.58 -0.57
C VAL A 63 -4.63 -1.06 -2.00
N GLU A 64 -5.74 -1.32 -2.69
CA GLU A 64 -5.75 -1.51 -4.14
C GLU A 64 -5.92 -0.16 -4.82
N VAL A 65 -5.17 0.08 -5.90
CA VAL A 65 -5.21 1.34 -6.65
C VAL A 65 -5.24 1.06 -8.14
N CYS A 66 -6.12 1.77 -8.86
CA CYS A 66 -6.09 1.83 -10.31
C CYS A 66 -5.33 3.07 -10.74
N THR A 67 -4.24 2.91 -11.49
CA THR A 67 -3.43 4.03 -11.96
C THR A 67 -4.05 4.75 -13.15
N ALA A 68 -5.05 4.14 -13.80
CA ALA A 68 -5.73 4.74 -14.95
C ALA A 68 -6.85 5.69 -14.52
N CYS A 69 -7.77 5.24 -13.65
CA CYS A 69 -8.93 6.04 -13.24
C CYS A 69 -8.86 6.56 -11.81
N ARG A 70 -7.79 6.26 -11.07
CA ARG A 70 -7.55 6.68 -9.69
C ARG A 70 -8.49 6.05 -8.65
N TRP A 71 -9.20 5.00 -9.03
CA TRP A 71 -10.01 4.25 -8.07
C TRP A 71 -9.10 3.62 -7.02
N ASN A 72 -9.54 3.63 -5.76
CA ASN A 72 -8.80 2.97 -4.69
C ASN A 72 -9.76 2.29 -3.72
N HIS A 73 -9.28 1.24 -3.06
CA HIS A 73 -10.04 0.45 -2.13
C HIS A 73 -9.14 -0.08 -1.02
N LEU A 74 -9.52 0.18 0.22
CA LEU A 74 -8.80 -0.35 1.37
C LEU A 74 -9.13 -1.82 1.54
N LEU A 75 -8.12 -2.70 1.40
CA LEU A 75 -8.30 -4.14 1.52
C LEU A 75 -8.19 -4.61 2.96
N GLN A 76 -7.22 -4.08 3.70
CA GLN A 76 -6.89 -4.61 5.02
C GLN A 76 -6.19 -3.56 5.86
N VAL A 77 -6.48 -3.59 7.15
CA VAL A 77 -5.71 -2.89 8.18
C VAL A 77 -5.28 -3.93 9.20
N ALA A 78 -4.00 -4.04 9.46
CA ALA A 78 -3.47 -5.03 10.39
C ALA A 78 -2.40 -4.41 11.29
N PRO A 79 -2.28 -4.87 12.54
CA PRO A 79 -1.16 -4.47 13.39
C PRO A 79 0.15 -4.99 12.80
N LEU A 80 1.19 -4.23 12.99
CA LEU A 80 2.50 -4.60 12.48
C LEU A 80 3.40 -5.19 13.60
#